data_f2f922727ab25ab10c50e467f7362cc0
#
_entry.id   f2f922727ab25ab10c50e467f7362cc0
#
_cell.length_a   1.000
_cell.length_b   1.000
_cell.length_c   1.000
_cell.angle_alpha   90.00
_cell.angle_beta   90.00
_cell.angle_gamma   90.00
#
_symmetry.space_group_name_H-M   'P 1'
#
loop_
_entity.id
_entity.type
_entity.pdbx_description
1 polymer ?
#
loop_
_entity_poly.entity_id
_entity_poly.type
_entity_poly.pdbx_seq_one_letter_code
_entity_poly.pdbx_strand_id
1 'polypeptide(L)'
;PSYIKGRGFQIVPHDDFLFVLSDENINEIFIYKFLFQEGVKKLSSWSKWIFKEEEQIIGMETIDHIAYFVIVRPDGTYLDKMSLQDANLVGLTATPTQLSFKVHLDRLTELTGTYNSVTDKTSWTLPYPDDFGSTFRIIFTAQWEGKEGGLVQGVTQTSPTGLEATGNHATFPVFVGKEYQFLYEFTEPTIKTEVAGRLSSLSGGVLKIRKFNVDYFRTGFFEMKVTALGRSSFSHIYTGRILGSSLNKIGDVPFETGNFKKLILSGARGLKIELISNSYLPCAFTGADWEGNYVVRTVGRR
;
A
#
# COMPACT_ATOMS: atom_id res chain seq x y z
N PRO A 1 19.35 7.80 8.32
CA PRO A 1 19.34 6.36 8.58
C PRO A 1 20.46 5.67 7.80
N SER A 2 21.08 4.65 8.40
CA SER A 2 22.26 3.97 7.83
C SER A 2 21.97 3.15 6.56
N TYR A 3 20.71 2.99 6.21
CA TYR A 3 20.30 2.25 5.00
C TYR A 3 20.17 3.13 3.75
N ILE A 4 20.14 4.46 3.88
CA ILE A 4 20.22 5.36 2.74
C ILE A 4 21.69 5.54 2.41
N LYS A 5 22.09 5.00 1.27
CA LYS A 5 23.46 5.10 0.77
C LYS A 5 23.54 6.22 -0.25
N GLY A 6 24.74 6.73 -0.48
CA GLY A 6 25.03 7.73 -1.50
C GLY A 6 25.78 8.95 -0.97
N ARG A 7 26.28 9.74 -1.90
CA ARG A 7 27.00 11.01 -1.66
C ARG A 7 26.19 12.21 -2.11
N GLY A 8 25.32 12.01 -3.09
CA GLY A 8 24.40 13.02 -3.62
C GLY A 8 22.96 12.74 -3.19
N PHE A 9 22.28 13.76 -2.68
CA PHE A 9 20.87 13.63 -2.27
C PHE A 9 20.08 14.80 -2.84
N GLN A 10 18.89 14.47 -3.40
CA GLN A 10 17.84 15.45 -3.60
C GLN A 10 16.82 15.31 -2.47
N ILE A 11 16.45 16.42 -1.84
CA ILE A 11 15.45 16.45 -0.77
C ILE A 11 14.31 17.34 -1.24
N VAL A 12 13.11 16.77 -1.28
CA VAL A 12 11.89 17.47 -1.69
C VAL A 12 10.92 17.50 -0.51
N PRO A 13 10.68 18.68 0.08
CA PRO A 13 9.72 18.84 1.17
C PRO A 13 8.29 18.91 0.63
N HIS A 14 7.34 18.34 1.35
CA HIS A 14 5.92 18.47 1.09
C HIS A 14 5.10 18.23 2.37
N ASP A 15 4.47 19.27 2.89
CA ASP A 15 3.72 19.25 4.16
C ASP A 15 4.55 18.65 5.31
N ASP A 16 4.10 17.49 5.83
CA ASP A 16 4.74 16.74 6.92
C ASP A 16 5.67 15.61 6.40
N PHE A 17 6.00 15.62 5.10
CA PHE A 17 6.88 14.66 4.45
C PHE A 17 8.17 15.31 3.96
N LEU A 18 9.25 14.53 3.97
CA LEU A 18 10.47 14.79 3.21
C LEU A 18 10.73 13.58 2.32
N PHE A 19 10.77 13.80 1.02
CA PHE A 19 11.20 12.79 0.06
C PHE A 19 12.69 12.92 -0.16
N VAL A 20 13.40 11.81 -0.14
CA VAL A 20 14.86 11.78 -0.30
C VAL A 20 15.20 10.80 -1.41
N LEU A 21 15.82 11.33 -2.46
CA LEU A 21 16.39 10.56 -3.56
C LEU A 21 17.91 10.48 -3.34
N SER A 22 18.51 9.36 -3.71
CA SER A 22 19.92 9.09 -3.55
C SER A 22 20.56 8.68 -4.88
N ASP A 23 21.78 9.07 -5.11
CA ASP A 23 22.57 8.70 -6.29
C ASP A 23 23.02 7.23 -6.32
N GLU A 24 22.96 6.53 -5.19
CA GLU A 24 23.26 5.08 -5.12
C GLU A 24 21.99 4.21 -5.12
N ASN A 25 20.89 4.67 -4.51
CA ASN A 25 19.61 3.96 -4.48
C ASN A 25 18.69 4.52 -5.57
N ILE A 26 19.08 4.35 -6.82
CA ILE A 26 18.49 5.04 -7.99
C ILE A 26 17.04 4.67 -8.31
N ASN A 27 16.56 3.53 -7.81
CA ASN A 27 15.18 3.05 -7.98
C ASN A 27 14.36 3.13 -6.68
N GLU A 28 14.83 3.84 -5.67
CA GLU A 28 14.14 3.99 -4.39
C GLU A 28 13.94 5.47 -4.05
N ILE A 29 12.77 5.80 -3.49
CA ILE A 29 12.50 7.09 -2.84
C ILE A 29 12.28 6.82 -1.37
N PHE A 30 13.10 7.42 -0.52
CA PHE A 30 12.94 7.36 0.92
C PHE A 30 12.03 8.48 1.38
N ILE A 31 11.11 8.16 2.28
CA ILE A 31 10.10 9.09 2.76
C ILE A 31 10.23 9.20 4.26
N TYR A 32 10.49 10.39 4.73
CA TYR A 32 10.46 10.71 6.15
C TYR A 32 9.20 11.49 6.47
N LYS A 33 8.31 10.88 7.26
CA LYS A 33 7.11 11.53 7.77
C LYS A 33 7.33 11.95 9.21
N PHE A 34 6.89 13.16 9.57
CA PHE A 34 7.01 13.68 10.93
C PHE A 34 5.72 14.39 11.34
N LEU A 35 5.43 14.34 12.62
CA LEU A 35 4.32 15.05 13.22
C LEU A 35 4.84 15.94 14.35
N PHE A 36 4.62 17.23 14.23
CA PHE A 36 4.81 18.20 15.31
C PHE A 36 3.46 18.56 15.93
N GLN A 37 3.42 18.58 17.25
CA GLN A 37 2.30 19.07 18.01
C GLN A 37 2.84 20.00 19.10
N GLU A 38 2.32 21.23 19.15
CA GLU A 38 2.76 22.27 20.11
C GLU A 38 4.28 22.52 20.04
N GLY A 39 4.88 22.49 18.84
CA GLY A 39 6.31 22.70 18.65
C GLY A 39 7.21 21.51 19.01
N VAL A 40 6.63 20.41 19.51
CA VAL A 40 7.35 19.18 19.86
C VAL A 40 7.12 18.11 18.84
N LYS A 41 8.21 17.45 18.36
CA LYS A 41 8.12 16.32 17.47
C LYS A 41 7.54 15.10 18.23
N LYS A 42 6.31 14.72 17.92
CA LYS A 42 5.61 13.60 18.57
C LYS A 42 5.92 12.27 17.91
N LEU A 43 5.91 12.25 16.57
CA LEU A 43 6.13 11.04 15.79
C LEU A 43 7.08 11.33 14.63
N SER A 44 7.82 10.33 14.24
CA SER A 44 8.53 10.31 12.97
C SER A 44 8.74 8.88 12.51
N SER A 45 8.62 8.66 11.20
CA SER A 45 8.80 7.35 10.60
C SER A 45 9.50 7.48 9.26
N TRP A 46 10.21 6.44 8.89
CA TRP A 46 10.78 6.27 7.57
C TRP A 46 10.01 5.17 6.84
N SER A 47 9.73 5.42 5.59
CA SER A 47 9.21 4.45 4.63
C SER A 47 9.96 4.62 3.32
N LYS A 48 9.69 3.74 2.35
CA LYS A 48 10.26 3.90 1.02
C LYS A 48 9.30 3.38 -0.05
N TRP A 49 9.38 4.00 -1.21
CA TRP A 49 8.83 3.50 -2.46
C TRP A 49 9.94 2.82 -3.23
N ILE A 50 9.67 1.64 -3.77
CA ILE A 50 10.61 0.85 -4.56
C ILE A 50 10.02 0.71 -5.95
N PHE A 51 10.73 1.19 -6.94
CA PHE A 51 10.43 1.02 -8.35
C PHE A 51 11.11 -0.24 -8.87
N LYS A 52 10.82 -0.63 -10.11
CA LYS A 52 11.49 -1.78 -10.72
C LYS A 52 13.02 -1.56 -10.76
N GLU A 53 13.79 -2.65 -10.71
CA GLU A 53 15.25 -2.59 -10.64
C GLU A 53 15.88 -1.89 -11.87
N GLU A 54 15.25 -2.01 -13.03
CA GLU A 54 15.65 -1.35 -14.26
C GLU A 54 15.19 0.11 -14.40
N GLU A 55 14.41 0.64 -13.45
CA GLU A 55 13.94 2.02 -13.46
C GLU A 55 14.86 2.91 -12.62
N GLN A 56 15.23 4.05 -13.16
CA GLN A 56 16.05 5.04 -12.46
C GLN A 56 15.28 6.34 -12.29
N ILE A 57 15.14 6.78 -11.04
CA ILE A 57 14.52 8.06 -10.71
C ILE A 57 15.62 9.11 -10.72
N ILE A 58 15.57 10.03 -11.67
CA ILE A 58 16.60 11.08 -11.83
C ILE A 58 16.18 12.41 -11.24
N GLY A 59 14.92 12.58 -10.89
CA GLY A 59 14.41 13.78 -10.24
C GLY A 59 12.98 13.65 -9.77
N MET A 60 12.63 14.46 -8.79
CA MET A 60 11.29 14.57 -8.23
C MET A 60 11.00 16.01 -7.86
N GLU A 61 9.75 16.44 -8.03
CA GLU A 61 9.24 17.71 -7.53
C GLU A 61 7.80 17.58 -7.08
N THR A 62 7.34 18.42 -6.18
CA THR A 62 5.97 18.44 -5.69
C THR A 62 5.31 19.80 -5.99
N ILE A 63 4.16 19.76 -6.67
CA ILE A 63 3.38 20.94 -7.02
C ILE A 63 1.92 20.65 -6.72
N ASP A 64 1.25 21.48 -5.94
CA ASP A 64 -0.20 21.36 -5.64
C ASP A 64 -0.63 19.95 -5.19
N HIS A 65 0.10 19.35 -4.25
CA HIS A 65 -0.11 17.99 -3.75
C HIS A 65 0.01 16.88 -4.81
N ILE A 66 0.69 17.15 -5.91
CA ILE A 66 1.06 16.16 -6.91
C ILE A 66 2.57 16.01 -6.92
N ALA A 67 3.05 14.79 -6.75
CA ALA A 67 4.45 14.44 -6.96
C ALA A 67 4.67 14.12 -8.45
N TYR A 68 5.66 14.76 -9.05
CA TYR A 68 6.12 14.52 -10.41
C TYR A 68 7.48 13.84 -10.35
N PHE A 69 7.65 12.78 -11.12
CA PHE A 69 8.88 11.98 -11.17
C PHE A 69 9.42 11.94 -12.58
N VAL A 70 10.70 12.22 -12.75
CA VAL A 70 11.41 11.95 -13.99
C VAL A 70 12.08 10.58 -13.85
N ILE A 71 11.60 9.62 -14.61
CA ILE A 71 12.02 8.21 -14.53
C ILE A 71 12.61 7.78 -15.86
N VAL A 72 13.83 7.26 -15.82
CA VAL A 72 14.47 6.61 -16.98
C VAL A 72 14.14 5.12 -16.90
N ARG A 73 13.62 4.59 -18.00
CA ARG A 73 13.28 3.19 -18.24
C ARG A 73 14.06 2.69 -19.44
N PRO A 74 14.17 1.36 -19.67
CA PRO A 74 14.88 0.82 -20.83
C PRO A 74 14.38 1.32 -22.18
N ASP A 75 13.11 1.68 -22.26
CA ASP A 75 12.41 2.15 -23.47
C ASP A 75 12.34 3.68 -23.60
N GLY A 76 12.79 4.44 -22.59
CA GLY A 76 12.82 5.91 -22.66
C GLY A 76 12.74 6.61 -21.31
N THR A 77 12.64 7.94 -21.37
CA THR A 77 12.47 8.79 -20.20
C THR A 77 11.03 9.26 -20.11
N TYR A 78 10.43 9.13 -18.93
CA TYR A 78 9.03 9.42 -18.67
C TYR A 78 8.87 10.45 -17.55
N LEU A 79 7.79 11.22 -17.64
CA LEU A 79 7.31 12.06 -16.56
C LEU A 79 6.06 11.40 -15.96
N ASP A 80 6.24 10.75 -14.82
CA ASP A 80 5.14 10.16 -14.07
C ASP A 80 4.63 11.14 -13.01
N LYS A 81 3.36 11.01 -12.65
CA LYS A 81 2.75 11.83 -11.59
C LYS A 81 1.95 10.98 -10.62
N MET A 82 1.93 11.39 -9.35
CA MET A 82 1.15 10.74 -8.31
C MET A 82 0.50 11.79 -7.41
N SER A 83 -0.81 11.65 -7.15
CA SER A 83 -1.47 12.48 -6.15
C SER A 83 -1.05 12.08 -4.74
N LEU A 84 -0.58 13.04 -3.96
CA LEU A 84 -0.24 12.89 -2.55
C LEU A 84 -1.42 13.18 -1.62
N GLN A 85 -2.55 13.64 -2.16
CA GLN A 85 -3.76 13.86 -1.38
C GLN A 85 -4.31 12.54 -0.84
N ASP A 86 -4.83 12.59 0.38
CA ASP A 86 -5.56 11.49 0.98
C ASP A 86 -6.72 11.04 0.09
N ALA A 87 -7.06 9.76 0.18
CA ALA A 87 -8.15 9.13 -0.57
C ALA A 87 -9.55 9.73 -0.31
N ASN A 88 -9.67 10.66 0.62
CA ASN A 88 -10.86 11.45 0.81
C ASN A 88 -10.89 12.53 -0.27
N LEU A 89 -11.57 12.24 -1.34
CA LEU A 89 -11.77 13.06 -2.54
C LEU A 89 -12.53 14.38 -2.29
N VAL A 90 -12.34 14.97 -1.12
CA VAL A 90 -12.96 16.26 -0.76
C VAL A 90 -12.22 17.36 -1.53
N GLY A 91 -12.88 17.90 -2.55
CA GLY A 91 -12.38 19.03 -3.35
C GLY A 91 -11.88 18.72 -4.75
N LEU A 92 -11.83 17.46 -5.17
CA LEU A 92 -11.60 17.14 -6.59
C LEU A 92 -12.88 17.38 -7.40
N THR A 93 -12.73 17.97 -8.58
CA THR A 93 -13.84 18.06 -9.53
C THR A 93 -14.27 16.64 -9.91
N ALA A 94 -15.49 16.26 -9.56
CA ALA A 94 -16.02 14.94 -9.88
C ALA A 94 -16.04 14.75 -11.40
N THR A 95 -15.30 13.76 -11.89
CA THR A 95 -15.42 13.31 -13.29
C THR A 95 -16.45 12.19 -13.38
N PRO A 96 -17.13 11.99 -14.53
CA PRO A 96 -18.10 10.91 -14.68
C PRO A 96 -17.54 9.51 -14.41
N THR A 97 -16.22 9.33 -14.53
CA THR A 97 -15.51 8.06 -14.34
C THR A 97 -15.07 7.83 -12.90
N GLN A 98 -15.13 8.86 -12.04
CA GLN A 98 -14.56 8.84 -10.70
C GLN A 98 -15.34 7.93 -9.75
N LEU A 99 -14.63 6.98 -9.14
CA LEU A 99 -15.16 6.11 -8.09
C LEU A 99 -15.21 6.82 -6.72
N SER A 100 -15.99 6.27 -5.79
CA SER A 100 -16.08 6.74 -4.40
C SER A 100 -14.81 6.48 -3.60
N PHE A 101 -13.81 5.84 -4.20
CA PHE A 101 -12.52 5.51 -3.60
C PHE A 101 -11.39 5.64 -4.62
N LYS A 102 -10.16 5.80 -4.12
CA LYS A 102 -8.95 5.85 -4.95
C LYS A 102 -8.52 4.43 -5.34
N VAL A 103 -8.31 4.22 -6.65
CA VAL A 103 -7.77 2.97 -7.18
C VAL A 103 -6.25 2.97 -7.00
N HIS A 104 -5.73 1.95 -6.33
CA HIS A 104 -4.31 1.78 -6.05
C HIS A 104 -3.68 0.81 -7.04
N LEU A 105 -3.30 1.33 -8.20
CA LEU A 105 -2.55 0.63 -9.24
C LEU A 105 -1.39 1.51 -9.72
N ASP A 106 -0.29 0.88 -10.06
CA ASP A 106 0.82 1.55 -10.71
C ASP A 106 0.50 1.82 -12.18
N ARG A 107 0.97 2.96 -12.70
CA ARG A 107 0.73 3.44 -14.08
C ARG A 107 -0.75 3.41 -14.46
N LEU A 108 -1.59 3.85 -13.54
CA LEU A 108 -3.04 3.91 -13.73
C LEU A 108 -3.40 4.81 -14.91
N THR A 109 -4.15 4.26 -15.87
CA THR A 109 -4.68 5.00 -17.03
C THR A 109 -6.14 4.69 -17.21
N GLU A 110 -6.88 5.64 -17.79
CA GLU A 110 -8.27 5.48 -18.20
C GLU A 110 -8.30 5.14 -19.69
N LEU A 111 -8.88 4.01 -20.06
CA LEU A 111 -8.92 3.50 -21.42
C LEU A 111 -10.33 3.06 -21.80
N THR A 112 -10.68 3.27 -23.07
CA THR A 112 -11.88 2.68 -23.68
C THR A 112 -11.46 1.50 -24.56
N GLY A 113 -12.09 0.35 -24.35
CA GLY A 113 -11.79 -0.87 -25.09
C GLY A 113 -12.47 -0.90 -26.46
N THR A 114 -12.01 -1.80 -27.31
CA THR A 114 -12.66 -2.16 -28.59
C THR A 114 -13.17 -3.59 -28.50
N TYR A 115 -14.47 -3.77 -28.68
CA TYR A 115 -15.11 -5.08 -28.62
C TYR A 115 -15.19 -5.73 -29.99
N ASN A 116 -14.79 -6.99 -30.09
CA ASN A 116 -14.94 -7.83 -31.26
C ASN A 116 -16.01 -8.91 -31.00
N SER A 117 -17.15 -8.79 -31.65
CA SER A 117 -18.27 -9.71 -31.46
C SER A 117 -18.04 -11.11 -32.03
N VAL A 118 -17.08 -11.29 -32.94
CA VAL A 118 -16.76 -12.62 -33.51
C VAL A 118 -15.98 -13.48 -32.51
N THR A 119 -15.07 -12.86 -31.76
CA THR A 119 -14.23 -13.54 -30.78
C THR A 119 -14.74 -13.43 -29.35
N ASP A 120 -15.82 -12.63 -29.15
CA ASP A 120 -16.35 -12.24 -27.82
C ASP A 120 -15.26 -11.71 -26.89
N LYS A 121 -14.40 -10.83 -27.41
CA LYS A 121 -13.32 -10.22 -26.64
C LYS A 121 -13.33 -8.70 -26.74
N THR A 122 -12.95 -8.07 -25.64
CA THR A 122 -12.60 -6.64 -25.63
C THR A 122 -11.09 -6.50 -25.52
N SER A 123 -10.52 -5.63 -26.36
CA SER A 123 -9.09 -5.29 -26.36
C SER A 123 -8.86 -3.84 -25.94
N TRP A 124 -7.75 -3.60 -25.25
CA TRP A 124 -7.28 -2.27 -24.84
C TRP A 124 -5.83 -2.09 -25.25
N THR A 125 -5.47 -0.87 -25.64
CA THR A 125 -4.09 -0.50 -25.97
C THR A 125 -3.54 0.39 -24.89
N LEU A 126 -2.48 -0.07 -24.22
CA LEU A 126 -1.75 0.69 -23.20
C LEU A 126 -0.97 1.85 -23.86
N PRO A 127 -0.87 3.02 -23.23
CA PRO A 127 -0.06 4.14 -23.70
C PRO A 127 1.44 3.95 -23.47
N TYR A 128 1.84 2.85 -22.88
CA TYR A 128 3.23 2.48 -22.56
C TYR A 128 3.44 0.98 -22.77
N PRO A 129 4.65 0.54 -23.16
CA PRO A 129 4.96 -0.88 -23.27
C PRO A 129 5.20 -1.53 -21.90
N ASP A 130 5.02 -2.84 -21.84
CA ASP A 130 5.35 -3.68 -20.69
C ASP A 130 5.82 -5.06 -21.14
N ASP A 131 6.88 -5.59 -20.53
CA ASP A 131 7.58 -6.83 -20.93
C ASP A 131 6.98 -8.10 -20.32
N PHE A 132 5.65 -8.25 -20.34
CA PHE A 132 4.93 -9.46 -19.88
C PHE A 132 5.22 -9.93 -18.43
N GLY A 133 5.82 -9.09 -17.60
CA GLY A 133 6.16 -9.44 -16.21
C GLY A 133 5.19 -8.91 -15.16
N SER A 134 4.24 -8.09 -15.57
CA SER A 134 3.34 -7.40 -14.65
C SER A 134 1.94 -8.04 -14.64
N THR A 135 1.30 -8.01 -13.48
CA THR A 135 -0.12 -8.37 -13.38
C THR A 135 -0.97 -7.12 -13.60
N PHE A 136 -1.67 -7.05 -14.73
CA PHE A 136 -2.59 -5.98 -15.02
C PHE A 136 -3.96 -6.23 -14.39
N ARG A 137 -4.57 -5.15 -13.90
CA ARG A 137 -5.95 -5.12 -13.46
C ARG A 137 -6.73 -4.08 -14.24
N ILE A 138 -7.95 -4.45 -14.60
CA ILE A 138 -8.91 -3.57 -15.26
C ILE A 138 -10.11 -3.43 -14.34
N ILE A 139 -10.47 -2.16 -14.03
CA ILE A 139 -11.47 -1.83 -13.02
C ILE A 139 -12.55 -0.97 -13.69
N PHE A 140 -13.79 -1.34 -13.47
CA PHE A 140 -14.92 -0.60 -13.95
C PHE A 140 -15.01 0.79 -13.30
N THR A 141 -15.15 1.84 -14.11
CA THR A 141 -15.37 3.21 -13.63
C THR A 141 -16.77 3.39 -13.06
N ALA A 142 -17.06 4.57 -12.52
CA ALA A 142 -18.39 4.88 -11.98
C ALA A 142 -19.51 4.90 -13.02
N GLN A 143 -19.17 4.94 -14.32
CA GLN A 143 -20.15 4.87 -15.41
C GLN A 143 -20.75 3.49 -15.64
N TRP A 144 -20.15 2.45 -15.08
CA TRP A 144 -20.62 1.07 -15.19
C TRP A 144 -21.61 0.75 -14.06
N GLU A 145 -22.88 1.21 -14.21
CA GLU A 145 -23.94 0.97 -13.20
C GLU A 145 -24.02 -0.50 -12.74
N GLY A 146 -23.96 -0.71 -11.44
CA GLY A 146 -24.01 -2.05 -10.79
C GLY A 146 -22.73 -2.87 -10.90
N LYS A 147 -21.64 -2.30 -11.45
CA LYS A 147 -20.32 -2.93 -11.52
C LYS A 147 -19.18 -1.99 -11.06
N GLU A 148 -19.53 -0.80 -10.55
CA GLU A 148 -18.60 0.25 -10.19
C GLU A 148 -17.50 -0.25 -9.25
N GLY A 149 -16.25 -0.02 -9.63
CA GLY A 149 -15.10 -0.46 -8.87
C GLY A 149 -14.84 -1.98 -8.87
N GLY A 150 -15.64 -2.74 -9.60
CA GLY A 150 -15.41 -4.18 -9.80
C GLY A 150 -14.28 -4.47 -10.78
N LEU A 151 -13.76 -5.70 -10.74
CA LEU A 151 -12.70 -6.19 -11.63
C LEU A 151 -13.26 -6.82 -12.90
N VAL A 152 -12.65 -6.50 -14.04
CA VAL A 152 -12.77 -7.32 -15.25
C VAL A 152 -11.96 -8.59 -15.04
N GLN A 153 -12.62 -9.75 -15.17
CA GLN A 153 -11.98 -11.05 -14.98
C GLN A 153 -11.26 -11.54 -16.23
N GLY A 154 -10.24 -12.37 -16.06
CA GLY A 154 -9.57 -13.04 -17.16
C GLY A 154 -8.78 -12.11 -18.09
N VAL A 155 -8.25 -11.01 -17.56
CA VAL A 155 -7.39 -10.10 -18.31
C VAL A 155 -6.08 -10.81 -18.67
N THR A 156 -5.71 -10.77 -19.95
CA THR A 156 -4.46 -11.33 -20.48
C THR A 156 -3.72 -10.28 -21.29
N GLN A 157 -2.40 -10.23 -21.15
CA GLN A 157 -1.54 -9.41 -21.98
C GLN A 157 -1.23 -10.16 -23.27
N THR A 158 -1.52 -9.57 -24.43
CA THR A 158 -1.35 -10.19 -25.76
C THR A 158 -0.15 -9.63 -26.53
N SER A 159 0.26 -8.42 -26.17
CA SER A 159 1.45 -7.74 -26.71
C SER A 159 2.03 -6.79 -25.66
N PRO A 160 3.21 -6.19 -25.86
CA PRO A 160 3.75 -5.21 -24.93
C PRO A 160 2.80 -4.06 -24.59
N THR A 161 1.89 -3.70 -25.49
CA THR A 161 0.88 -2.65 -25.28
C THR A 161 -0.55 -3.16 -25.32
N GLY A 162 -0.79 -4.46 -25.55
CA GLY A 162 -2.11 -5.02 -25.76
C GLY A 162 -2.63 -5.82 -24.58
N LEU A 163 -3.85 -5.55 -24.16
CA LEU A 163 -4.58 -6.34 -23.16
C LEU A 163 -5.90 -6.82 -23.76
N GLU A 164 -6.33 -8.03 -23.39
CA GLU A 164 -7.63 -8.59 -23.78
C GLU A 164 -8.35 -9.23 -22.60
N ALA A 165 -9.68 -9.20 -22.64
CA ALA A 165 -10.55 -9.97 -21.77
C ALA A 165 -11.80 -10.43 -22.52
N THR A 166 -12.39 -11.54 -22.09
CA THR A 166 -13.63 -12.07 -22.65
C THR A 166 -14.83 -11.21 -22.26
N GLY A 167 -15.77 -11.02 -23.17
CA GLY A 167 -16.99 -10.26 -22.99
C GLY A 167 -16.91 -8.82 -23.48
N ASN A 168 -18.08 -8.19 -23.55
CA ASN A 168 -18.18 -6.79 -23.97
C ASN A 168 -17.96 -5.81 -22.80
N HIS A 169 -16.81 -5.16 -22.81
CA HIS A 169 -16.38 -4.16 -21.83
C HIS A 169 -16.00 -2.82 -22.52
N ALA A 170 -16.57 -2.53 -23.70
CA ALA A 170 -16.23 -1.36 -24.49
C ALA A 170 -17.24 -0.22 -24.34
N THR A 171 -18.33 -0.39 -23.58
CA THR A 171 -19.42 0.61 -23.48
C THR A 171 -18.97 1.89 -22.80
N PHE A 172 -18.18 1.78 -21.75
CA PHE A 172 -17.66 2.92 -20.99
C PHE A 172 -16.16 2.74 -20.72
N PRO A 173 -15.45 3.82 -20.35
CA PRO A 173 -14.06 3.74 -19.95
C PRO A 173 -13.86 2.82 -18.74
N VAL A 174 -12.65 2.29 -18.64
CA VAL A 174 -12.17 1.48 -17.52
C VAL A 174 -10.83 2.03 -17.01
N PHE A 175 -10.53 1.82 -15.75
CA PHE A 175 -9.20 2.05 -15.21
C PHE A 175 -8.33 0.81 -15.44
N VAL A 176 -7.15 1.03 -16.00
CA VAL A 176 -6.16 -0.02 -16.27
C VAL A 176 -4.86 0.34 -15.59
N GLY A 177 -4.25 -0.60 -14.91
CA GLY A 177 -2.94 -0.40 -14.27
C GLY A 177 -2.33 -1.71 -13.79
N LYS A 178 -1.14 -1.61 -13.22
CA LYS A 178 -0.37 -2.75 -12.70
C LYS A 178 -0.56 -2.91 -11.21
N GLU A 179 -0.64 -4.15 -10.75
CA GLU A 179 -0.58 -4.42 -9.31
C GLU A 179 0.80 -4.06 -8.76
N TYR A 180 0.80 -3.51 -7.56
CA TYR A 180 1.99 -3.34 -6.74
C TYR A 180 1.72 -3.83 -5.31
N GLN A 181 2.77 -4.11 -4.55
CA GLN A 181 2.64 -4.56 -3.18
C GLN A 181 2.85 -3.39 -2.21
N PHE A 182 1.86 -3.15 -1.36
CA PHE A 182 2.05 -2.42 -0.11
C PHE A 182 2.57 -3.39 0.94
N LEU A 183 3.65 -3.01 1.64
CA LEU A 183 4.21 -3.75 2.75
C LEU A 183 4.56 -2.80 3.89
N TYR A 184 4.03 -3.06 5.06
CA TYR A 184 4.41 -2.39 6.29
C TYR A 184 4.81 -3.42 7.36
N GLU A 185 6.03 -3.34 7.86
CA GLU A 185 6.53 -4.20 8.93
C GLU A 185 6.55 -3.43 10.24
N PHE A 186 5.89 -3.98 11.26
CA PHE A 186 5.93 -3.41 12.60
C PHE A 186 7.27 -3.70 13.27
N THR A 187 7.74 -2.74 14.05
CA THR A 187 8.90 -2.95 14.92
C THR A 187 8.58 -4.01 15.96
N GLU A 188 9.61 -4.77 16.40
CA GLU A 188 9.47 -5.77 17.45
C GLU A 188 8.83 -5.15 18.70
N PRO A 189 7.74 -5.74 19.23
CA PRO A 189 7.07 -5.23 20.42
C PRO A 189 7.99 -5.23 21.65
N THR A 190 8.12 -4.07 22.29
CA THR A 190 8.96 -3.90 23.48
C THR A 190 8.21 -3.12 24.55
N ILE A 191 8.44 -3.46 25.81
CA ILE A 191 7.99 -2.63 26.93
C ILE A 191 9.05 -1.57 27.17
N LYS A 192 8.65 -0.31 27.19
CA LYS A 192 9.52 0.81 27.51
C LYS A 192 9.22 1.28 28.93
N THR A 193 10.26 1.50 29.71
CA THR A 193 10.19 2.13 31.03
C THR A 193 11.00 3.41 31.00
N GLU A 194 10.56 4.39 31.75
CA GLU A 194 11.33 5.61 31.93
C GLU A 194 12.36 5.43 33.03
N VAL A 195 13.63 5.60 32.68
CA VAL A 195 14.77 5.55 33.61
C VAL A 195 15.54 6.86 33.48
N ALA A 196 15.56 7.67 34.52
CA ALA A 196 16.24 8.97 34.55
C ALA A 196 15.85 9.90 33.39
N GLY A 197 14.55 10.02 33.08
CA GLY A 197 14.02 10.86 32.01
C GLY A 197 14.23 10.31 30.58
N ARG A 198 14.72 9.08 30.44
CA ARG A 198 14.92 8.40 29.15
C ARG A 198 14.09 7.12 29.05
N LEU A 199 13.44 6.93 27.89
CA LEU A 199 12.75 5.67 27.60
C LEU A 199 13.78 4.57 27.28
N SER A 200 13.79 3.53 28.10
CA SER A 200 14.64 2.35 27.93
C SER A 200 13.79 1.09 27.78
N SER A 201 14.21 0.17 26.91
CA SER A 201 13.53 -1.11 26.75
C SER A 201 13.80 -2.03 27.94
N LEU A 202 12.74 -2.63 28.46
CA LEU A 202 12.83 -3.57 29.58
C LEU A 202 13.38 -4.92 29.10
N SER A 203 14.61 -5.28 29.48
CA SER A 203 15.31 -6.48 28.97
C SER A 203 15.34 -7.65 29.97
N GLY A 204 14.95 -7.44 31.24
CA GLY A 204 15.09 -8.41 32.31
C GLY A 204 14.05 -9.55 32.35
N GLY A 205 13.26 -9.75 31.32
CA GLY A 205 12.19 -10.74 31.30
C GLY A 205 11.83 -11.25 29.90
N VAL A 206 10.71 -11.98 29.83
CA VAL A 206 10.14 -12.51 28.58
C VAL A 206 8.79 -11.87 28.35
N LEU A 207 8.65 -11.16 27.24
CA LEU A 207 7.39 -10.65 26.75
C LEU A 207 6.74 -11.68 25.82
N LYS A 208 5.49 -12.03 26.10
CA LYS A 208 4.66 -12.88 25.25
C LYS A 208 3.48 -12.09 24.75
N ILE A 209 3.37 -11.92 23.44
CA ILE A 209 2.25 -11.27 22.78
C ILE A 209 1.10 -12.26 22.67
N ARG A 210 -0.07 -11.89 23.17
CA ARG A 210 -1.32 -12.68 23.07
C ARG A 210 -2.13 -12.30 21.88
N LYS A 211 -2.33 -11.01 21.70
CA LYS A 211 -3.16 -10.46 20.64
C LYS A 211 -2.46 -9.27 20.01
N PHE A 212 -2.73 -9.07 18.74
CA PHE A 212 -2.34 -7.87 18.00
C PHE A 212 -3.59 -7.28 17.35
N ASN A 213 -3.66 -5.98 17.37
CA ASN A 213 -4.79 -5.21 16.95
C ASN A 213 -4.34 -4.15 15.95
N VAL A 214 -5.09 -3.98 14.87
CA VAL A 214 -4.85 -2.95 13.85
C VAL A 214 -6.14 -2.17 13.65
N ASP A 215 -6.08 -0.87 13.88
CA ASP A 215 -7.14 0.05 13.57
C ASP A 215 -7.04 0.50 12.12
N TYR A 216 -8.14 0.41 11.40
CA TYR A 216 -8.20 0.74 9.98
C TYR A 216 -9.37 1.66 9.67
N PHE A 217 -9.23 2.46 8.61
CA PHE A 217 -10.22 3.42 8.13
C PHE A 217 -10.52 3.21 6.65
N ARG A 218 -11.80 3.07 6.27
CA ARG A 218 -12.25 2.91 4.89
C ARG A 218 -11.38 1.94 4.07
N THR A 219 -11.18 0.76 4.61
CA THR A 219 -10.27 -0.25 4.06
C THR A 219 -11.03 -1.37 3.40
N GLY A 220 -10.62 -1.76 2.19
CA GLY A 220 -11.24 -2.84 1.42
C GLY A 220 -10.53 -4.19 1.58
N PHE A 221 -9.19 -4.19 1.63
CA PHE A 221 -8.42 -5.43 1.69
C PHE A 221 -7.06 -5.23 2.33
N PHE A 222 -6.65 -6.16 3.17
CA PHE A 222 -5.26 -6.39 3.57
C PHE A 222 -5.06 -7.78 4.16
N GLU A 223 -3.82 -8.21 4.22
CA GLU A 223 -3.35 -9.42 4.89
C GLU A 223 -2.44 -9.01 6.06
N MET A 224 -2.68 -9.58 7.24
CA MET A 224 -1.76 -9.51 8.37
C MET A 224 -0.99 -10.81 8.44
N LYS A 225 0.29 -10.79 8.07
CA LYS A 225 1.19 -11.92 8.12
C LYS A 225 2.02 -11.88 9.39
N VAL A 226 2.07 -13.00 10.08
CA VAL A 226 2.78 -13.16 11.35
C VAL A 226 3.84 -14.24 11.20
N THR A 227 5.08 -13.89 11.49
CA THR A 227 6.21 -14.83 11.52
C THR A 227 6.82 -14.82 12.91
N ALA A 228 6.70 -15.92 13.62
CA ALA A 228 7.30 -16.12 14.94
C ALA A 228 8.63 -16.86 14.80
N LEU A 229 9.58 -16.56 15.68
CA LEU A 229 10.88 -17.22 15.67
C LEU A 229 10.72 -18.75 15.79
N GLY A 230 11.29 -19.48 14.83
CA GLY A 230 11.27 -20.96 14.80
C GLY A 230 9.93 -21.60 14.45
N ARG A 231 8.98 -20.83 13.91
CA ARG A 231 7.68 -21.32 13.42
C ARG A 231 7.43 -20.89 11.98
N SER A 232 6.59 -21.63 11.26
CA SER A 232 6.08 -21.20 9.97
C SER A 232 5.23 -19.94 10.12
N SER A 233 5.31 -19.04 9.14
CA SER A 233 4.44 -17.87 9.07
C SER A 233 2.98 -18.28 8.85
N PHE A 234 2.07 -17.48 9.36
CA PHE A 234 0.65 -17.61 9.11
C PHE A 234 0.04 -16.24 8.82
N SER A 235 -1.09 -16.24 8.11
CA SER A 235 -1.73 -15.02 7.65
C SER A 235 -3.19 -14.96 8.08
N HIS A 236 -3.63 -13.74 8.35
CA HIS A 236 -5.02 -13.40 8.56
C HIS A 236 -5.45 -12.41 7.49
N ILE A 237 -6.44 -12.78 6.68
CA ILE A 237 -6.95 -11.95 5.60
C ILE A 237 -8.15 -11.14 6.08
N TYR A 238 -8.18 -9.86 5.70
CA TYR A 238 -9.29 -8.95 5.84
C TYR A 238 -9.82 -8.57 4.45
N THR A 239 -11.13 -8.63 4.24
CA THR A 239 -11.76 -8.40 2.92
C THR A 239 -12.83 -7.31 2.92
N GLY A 240 -12.95 -6.48 3.93
CA GLY A 240 -14.00 -5.47 4.03
C GLY A 240 -15.42 -6.04 4.16
N ARG A 241 -15.63 -7.33 3.90
CA ARG A 241 -16.94 -7.98 4.00
C ARG A 241 -17.16 -8.53 5.41
N ILE A 242 -18.13 -7.96 6.11
CA ILE A 242 -18.54 -8.43 7.44
C ILE A 242 -19.74 -9.36 7.27
N LEU A 243 -19.65 -10.58 7.78
CA LEU A 243 -20.74 -11.55 7.71
C LEU A 243 -22.00 -10.99 8.37
N GLY A 244 -23.12 -11.00 7.65
CA GLY A 244 -24.40 -10.47 8.13
C GLY A 244 -24.58 -8.95 7.96
N SER A 245 -23.63 -8.24 7.39
CA SER A 245 -23.77 -6.80 7.10
C SER A 245 -24.72 -6.58 5.92
N SER A 246 -25.64 -5.62 6.07
CA SER A 246 -26.52 -5.16 4.98
C SER A 246 -25.78 -4.40 3.88
N LEU A 247 -24.51 -4.03 4.11
CA LEU A 247 -23.64 -3.37 3.16
C LEU A 247 -23.01 -4.35 2.16
N ASN A 248 -23.12 -5.66 2.41
CA ASN A 248 -22.66 -6.69 1.48
C ASN A 248 -23.62 -6.84 0.30
N LYS A 249 -23.51 -5.99 -0.69
CA LYS A 249 -24.27 -6.10 -1.94
C LYS A 249 -23.43 -6.77 -3.02
N ILE A 250 -24.09 -7.51 -3.92
CA ILE A 250 -23.44 -8.10 -5.09
C ILE A 250 -23.08 -6.95 -6.04
N GLY A 251 -21.82 -6.90 -6.47
CA GLY A 251 -21.33 -5.85 -7.38
C GLY A 251 -20.80 -4.59 -6.66
N ASP A 252 -20.99 -4.49 -5.34
CA ASP A 252 -20.47 -3.37 -4.55
C ASP A 252 -19.19 -3.77 -3.82
N VAL A 253 -18.26 -2.81 -3.67
CA VAL A 253 -17.01 -2.98 -2.93
C VAL A 253 -17.18 -2.38 -1.54
N PRO A 254 -17.28 -3.19 -0.49
CA PRO A 254 -17.48 -2.69 0.86
C PRO A 254 -16.19 -2.10 1.42
N PHE A 255 -16.29 -0.91 1.99
CA PHE A 255 -15.23 -0.25 2.76
C PHE A 255 -15.70 -0.05 4.17
N GLU A 256 -14.95 -0.61 5.10
CA GLU A 256 -15.27 -0.57 6.51
C GLU A 256 -14.21 0.22 7.28
N THR A 257 -14.62 0.76 8.41
CA THR A 257 -13.76 1.36 9.43
C THR A 257 -13.92 0.56 10.70
N GLY A 258 -12.82 0.18 11.32
CA GLY A 258 -12.91 -0.63 12.52
C GLY A 258 -11.56 -1.11 13.03
N ASN A 259 -11.62 -2.26 13.67
CA ASN A 259 -10.52 -2.83 14.40
C ASN A 259 -10.36 -4.31 14.02
N PHE A 260 -9.15 -4.71 13.62
CA PHE A 260 -8.82 -6.07 13.23
C PHE A 260 -7.93 -6.72 14.29
N LYS A 261 -8.55 -7.44 15.22
CA LYS A 261 -7.87 -8.08 16.36
C LYS A 261 -7.66 -9.56 16.12
N LYS A 262 -6.41 -10.01 16.23
CA LYS A 262 -6.04 -11.42 16.02
C LYS A 262 -5.14 -11.97 17.13
N LEU A 263 -5.27 -13.27 17.36
CA LEU A 263 -4.42 -14.00 18.30
C LEU A 263 -3.05 -14.27 17.66
N ILE A 264 -1.98 -13.94 18.39
CA ILE A 264 -0.60 -14.18 17.97
C ILE A 264 0.02 -15.33 18.76
N LEU A 265 -0.14 -15.33 20.08
CA LEU A 265 0.34 -16.36 21.03
C LEU A 265 1.84 -16.71 20.83
N SER A 266 2.69 -15.69 20.75
CA SER A 266 4.13 -15.84 20.52
C SER A 266 4.96 -15.00 21.47
N GLY A 267 6.24 -15.39 21.67
CA GLY A 267 7.23 -14.50 22.26
C GLY A 267 7.45 -13.27 21.40
N ALA A 268 7.69 -12.11 22.02
CA ALA A 268 7.94 -10.87 21.29
C ALA A 268 9.28 -10.90 20.54
N ARG A 269 10.28 -11.58 21.07
CA ARG A 269 11.61 -11.65 20.46
C ARG A 269 11.59 -12.40 19.15
N GLY A 270 12.04 -11.74 18.09
CA GLY A 270 12.03 -12.28 16.72
C GLY A 270 10.63 -12.49 16.15
N LEU A 271 9.63 -11.81 16.71
CA LEU A 271 8.28 -11.74 16.16
C LEU A 271 8.23 -10.66 15.07
N LYS A 272 7.87 -11.06 13.88
CA LYS A 272 7.66 -10.18 12.73
C LYS A 272 6.17 -10.15 12.41
N ILE A 273 5.60 -8.96 12.36
CA ILE A 273 4.21 -8.71 11.98
C ILE A 273 4.22 -7.76 10.79
N GLU A 274 3.61 -8.18 9.70
CA GLU A 274 3.58 -7.46 8.44
C GLU A 274 2.12 -7.21 8.02
N LEU A 275 1.82 -6.01 7.52
CA LEU A 275 0.60 -5.72 6.79
C LEU A 275 0.94 -5.67 5.31
N ILE A 276 0.22 -6.45 4.53
CA ILE A 276 0.47 -6.64 3.10
C ILE A 276 -0.83 -6.37 2.34
N SER A 277 -0.76 -5.64 1.26
CA SER A 277 -1.85 -5.53 0.29
C SER A 277 -1.28 -5.49 -1.12
N ASN A 278 -1.79 -6.36 -1.98
CA ASN A 278 -1.56 -6.36 -3.42
C ASN A 278 -2.86 -6.06 -4.19
N SER A 279 -3.86 -5.52 -3.48
CA SER A 279 -5.15 -5.19 -4.05
C SER A 279 -5.16 -3.75 -4.56
N TYR A 280 -5.96 -3.50 -5.61
CA TYR A 280 -6.28 -2.16 -6.08
C TYR A 280 -7.14 -1.34 -5.09
N LEU A 281 -7.66 -1.99 -4.05
CA LEU A 281 -8.51 -1.37 -3.05
C LEU A 281 -7.68 -0.58 -2.02
N PRO A 282 -8.21 0.52 -1.52
CA PRO A 282 -7.53 1.29 -0.48
C PRO A 282 -7.37 0.49 0.80
N CYS A 283 -6.23 0.69 1.46
CA CYS A 283 -5.98 0.26 2.83
C CYS A 283 -5.33 1.41 3.60
N ALA A 284 -6.00 1.86 4.66
CA ALA A 284 -5.51 2.93 5.53
C ALA A 284 -5.49 2.46 6.98
N PHE A 285 -4.34 2.58 7.63
CA PHE A 285 -4.14 2.15 9.00
C PHE A 285 -3.94 3.38 9.89
N THR A 286 -4.71 3.48 10.97
CA THR A 286 -4.72 4.63 11.87
C THR A 286 -4.00 4.37 13.17
N GLY A 287 -3.88 3.10 13.56
CA GLY A 287 -3.19 2.70 14.79
C GLY A 287 -2.93 1.21 14.84
N ALA A 288 -2.08 0.82 15.77
CA ALA A 288 -1.91 -0.58 16.14
C ALA A 288 -1.54 -0.68 17.62
N ASP A 289 -2.06 -1.69 18.27
CA ASP A 289 -1.73 -2.03 19.65
C ASP A 289 -1.58 -3.54 19.84
N TRP A 290 -1.08 -3.94 20.99
CA TRP A 290 -0.93 -5.34 21.35
C TRP A 290 -1.23 -5.59 22.83
N GLU A 291 -1.75 -6.77 23.10
CA GLU A 291 -1.92 -7.30 24.45
C GLU A 291 -0.92 -8.43 24.71
N GLY A 292 -0.28 -8.41 25.85
CA GLY A 292 0.71 -9.42 26.18
C GLY A 292 0.97 -9.57 27.66
N ASN A 293 1.74 -10.59 28.01
CA ASN A 293 2.19 -10.85 29.38
C ASN A 293 3.71 -10.73 29.45
N TYR A 294 4.18 -10.00 30.45
CA TYR A 294 5.60 -9.89 30.75
C TYR A 294 5.93 -10.68 32.00
N VAL A 295 6.89 -11.59 31.89
CA VAL A 295 7.37 -12.39 33.00
C VAL A 295 8.81 -12.02 33.28
N VAL A 296 9.07 -11.48 34.46
CA VAL A 296 10.43 -11.18 34.93
C VAL A 296 11.19 -12.49 35.17
N ARG A 297 12.40 -12.62 34.64
CA ARG A 297 13.26 -13.72 34.96
C ARG A 297 13.80 -13.51 36.39
N THR A 298 13.35 -14.29 37.35
CA THR A 298 14.00 -14.39 38.64
C THR A 298 15.35 -15.06 38.42
N VAL A 299 16.43 -14.30 38.54
CA VAL A 299 17.77 -14.89 38.63
C VAL A 299 17.81 -15.62 39.99
N GLY A 300 17.63 -16.93 39.93
CA GLY A 300 17.86 -17.74 41.12
C GLY A 300 19.29 -17.49 41.59
N ARG A 301 19.45 -16.90 42.78
CA ARG A 301 20.74 -16.92 43.48
C ARG A 301 21.10 -18.39 43.68
N ARG A 302 22.10 -18.87 42.97
CA ARG A 302 22.87 -20.04 43.41
C ARG A 302 23.95 -19.60 44.39
#